data_aaf007b2b63c4150526731eb29ae5ebd
#
_entry.id   aaf007b2b63c4150526731eb29ae5ebd
#
_cell.length_a   1.000
_cell.length_b   1.000
_cell.length_c   1.000
_cell.angle_alpha   90.00
_cell.angle_beta   90.00
_cell.angle_gamma   90.00
#
_symmetry.space_group_name_H-M   'P 1'
#
loop_
_entity.id
_entity.type
_entity.pdbx_description
1 polymer ?
#
loop_
_entity_poly.entity_id
_entity_poly.type
_entity_poly.pdbx_seq_one_letter_code
_entity_poly.pdbx_strand_id
1 'polypeptide(L)'
;RVIQCFAPGIPQIYYVGLLAGKNDIDLLEETKEGRNINRHYYTIDEIKNEVKRPVVKALCNLLRFRNTSEAFDLEGSIEIETPSSNEIVIIRKNKTNKITA
;
A
#
# COMPACT_ATOMS: atom_id res chain seq x y z
N ARG A 1 0.69 5.18 0.73
CA ARG A 1 0.02 3.91 0.34
C ARG A 1 -1.48 4.10 0.08
N VAL A 2 -2.17 5.01 0.78
CA VAL A 2 -3.61 5.25 0.52
C VAL A 2 -3.83 5.59 -0.96
N ILE A 3 -3.13 6.59 -1.50
CA ILE A 3 -3.22 6.97 -2.92
C ILE A 3 -2.99 5.76 -3.83
N GLN A 4 -1.94 4.95 -3.56
CA GLN A 4 -1.67 3.74 -4.35
C GLN A 4 -2.82 2.73 -4.30
N CYS A 5 -3.45 2.54 -3.13
CA CYS A 5 -4.56 1.62 -2.97
C CYS A 5 -5.84 2.10 -3.64
N PHE A 6 -6.04 3.41 -3.78
CA PHE A 6 -7.22 3.99 -4.42
C PHE A 6 -7.01 4.29 -5.91
N ALA A 7 -5.78 4.36 -6.39
CA ALA A 7 -5.47 4.58 -7.81
C ALA A 7 -6.05 3.49 -8.73
N PRO A 8 -6.22 3.77 -10.04
CA PRO A 8 -6.64 2.78 -11.02
C PRO A 8 -5.72 1.55 -11.04
N GLY A 9 -6.30 0.39 -11.34
CA GLY A 9 -5.58 -0.87 -11.49
C GLY A 9 -5.42 -1.66 -10.19
N ILE A 10 -4.51 -2.63 -10.20
CA ILE A 10 -4.23 -3.53 -9.08
C ILE A 10 -2.93 -3.07 -8.41
N PRO A 11 -2.96 -2.63 -7.15
CA PRO A 11 -1.77 -2.18 -6.45
C PRO A 11 -0.84 -3.36 -6.15
N GLN A 12 0.43 -3.20 -6.48
CA GLN A 12 1.48 -4.13 -6.09
C GLN A 12 2.28 -3.54 -4.93
N ILE A 13 2.36 -4.27 -3.84
CA ILE A 13 3.10 -3.83 -2.64
C ILE A 13 4.21 -4.84 -2.35
N TYR A 14 5.46 -4.36 -2.41
CA TYR A 14 6.62 -5.17 -2.09
C TYR A 14 6.72 -5.38 -0.57
N TYR A 15 7.26 -6.52 -0.11
CA TYR A 15 7.24 -6.93 1.29
C TYR A 15 7.89 -5.93 2.25
N VAL A 16 9.03 -5.33 1.88
CA VAL A 16 9.66 -4.29 2.70
C VAL A 16 8.74 -3.08 2.87
N GLY A 17 8.04 -2.69 1.80
CA GLY A 17 7.05 -1.61 1.86
C GLY A 17 5.79 -2.00 2.65
N LEU A 18 5.40 -3.28 2.66
CA LEU A 18 4.29 -3.79 3.47
C LEU A 18 4.62 -3.72 4.97
N LEU A 19 5.84 -4.07 5.34
CA LEU A 19 6.32 -4.00 6.72
C LEU A 19 6.78 -2.59 7.14
N ALA A 20 6.58 -1.57 6.30
CA ALA A 20 7.07 -0.22 6.53
C ALA A 20 8.57 -0.20 6.94
N GLY A 21 9.35 -1.05 6.26
CA GLY A 21 10.78 -1.21 6.50
C GLY A 21 11.59 0.01 6.05
N LYS A 22 12.76 0.15 6.62
CA LYS A 22 13.75 1.16 6.24
C LYS A 22 14.65 0.63 5.12
N ASN A 23 15.41 1.53 4.52
CA ASN A 23 16.50 1.17 3.64
C ASN A 23 17.58 0.40 4.42
N ASP A 24 18.04 -0.69 3.84
CA ASP A 24 19.12 -1.52 4.38
C ASP A 24 20.45 -1.05 3.76
N ILE A 25 21.08 -0.09 4.43
CA ILE A 25 22.35 0.50 3.97
C ILE A 25 23.48 -0.52 4.07
N ASP A 26 23.48 -1.34 5.12
CA ASP A 26 24.52 -2.34 5.35
C ASP A 26 24.51 -3.39 4.22
N LEU A 27 23.34 -3.88 3.84
CA LEU A 27 23.17 -4.80 2.71
C LEU A 27 23.60 -4.16 1.39
N LEU A 28 23.30 -2.87 1.18
CA LEU A 28 23.75 -2.12 0.00
C LEU A 28 25.28 -2.03 -0.05
N GLU A 29 25.90 -1.68 1.08
CA GLU A 29 27.36 -1.55 1.18
C GLU A 29 28.11 -2.88 1.00
N GLU A 30 27.54 -3.96 1.52
CA GLU A 30 28.08 -5.32 1.37
C GLU A 30 28.01 -5.81 -0.08
N THR A 31 26.84 -5.64 -0.71
CA THR A 31 26.59 -6.22 -2.04
C THR A 31 26.97 -5.31 -3.20
N LYS A 32 27.09 -3.99 -2.95
CA LYS A 32 27.28 -2.94 -3.97
C LYS A 32 26.20 -2.93 -5.07
N GLU A 33 25.03 -3.55 -4.80
CA GLU A 33 23.90 -3.58 -5.71
C GLU A 33 22.80 -2.61 -5.23
N GLY A 34 22.57 -1.54 -5.97
CA GLY A 34 21.60 -0.47 -5.60
C GLY A 34 20.20 -0.98 -5.27
N ARG A 35 19.73 -2.05 -5.93
CA ARG A 35 18.41 -2.66 -5.64
C ARG A 35 18.30 -3.29 -4.25
N ASN A 36 19.42 -3.64 -3.61
CA ASN A 36 19.42 -4.32 -2.33
C ASN A 36 19.15 -3.37 -1.15
N ILE A 37 19.21 -2.07 -1.36
CA ILE A 37 18.88 -1.06 -0.34
C ILE A 37 17.46 -1.25 0.26
N ASN A 38 16.54 -1.84 -0.48
CA ASN A 38 15.17 -2.11 -0.03
C ASN A 38 14.79 -3.59 -0.08
N ARG A 39 15.78 -4.47 0.13
CA ARG A 39 15.62 -5.93 0.10
C ARG A 39 16.08 -6.60 1.39
N HIS A 40 15.88 -5.94 2.52
CA HIS A 40 16.19 -6.52 3.82
C HIS A 40 15.62 -7.93 3.97
N TYR A 41 16.44 -8.87 4.44
CA TYR A 41 16.06 -10.27 4.68
C TYR A 41 15.49 -10.42 6.09
N TYR A 42 14.17 -10.39 6.20
CA TYR A 42 13.50 -10.53 7.49
C TYR A 42 13.52 -11.96 8.00
N THR A 43 13.90 -12.14 9.24
CA THR A 43 13.63 -13.37 9.99
C THR A 43 12.15 -13.44 10.38
N ILE A 44 11.67 -14.64 10.72
CA ILE A 44 10.28 -14.82 11.16
C ILE A 44 9.98 -14.01 12.43
N ASP A 45 10.94 -13.89 13.35
CA ASP A 45 10.74 -13.14 14.59
C ASP A 45 10.71 -11.62 14.35
N GLU A 46 11.50 -11.12 13.44
CA GLU A 46 11.39 -9.73 12.97
C GLU A 46 10.01 -9.48 12.37
N ILE A 47 9.53 -10.34 11.47
CA ILE A 47 8.18 -10.20 10.89
C ILE A 47 7.11 -10.19 11.99
N LYS A 48 7.17 -11.09 12.97
CA LYS A 48 6.24 -11.12 14.11
C LYS A 48 6.23 -9.82 14.92
N ASN A 49 7.36 -9.12 14.98
CA ASN A 49 7.47 -7.83 15.66
C ASN A 49 6.98 -6.69 14.77
N GLU A 50 7.39 -6.66 13.49
CA GLU A 50 6.97 -5.64 12.54
C GLU A 50 5.44 -5.58 12.36
N VAL A 51 4.76 -6.72 12.30
CA VAL A 51 3.28 -6.75 12.16
C VAL A 51 2.53 -6.21 13.38
N LYS A 52 3.19 -6.05 14.52
CA LYS A 52 2.61 -5.42 15.72
C LYS A 52 2.62 -3.89 15.66
N ARG A 53 3.47 -3.29 14.82
CA ARG A 53 3.60 -1.84 14.70
C ARG A 53 2.30 -1.21 14.20
N PRO A 54 1.87 -0.08 14.78
CA PRO A 54 0.61 0.58 14.38
C PRO A 54 0.53 0.88 12.89
N VAL A 55 1.62 1.36 12.28
CA VAL A 55 1.68 1.68 10.85
C VAL A 55 1.47 0.45 9.96
N VAL A 56 2.05 -0.69 10.35
CA VAL A 56 1.90 -1.95 9.59
C VAL A 56 0.47 -2.49 9.74
N LYS A 57 -0.09 -2.43 10.95
CA LYS A 57 -1.51 -2.79 11.19
C LYS A 57 -2.45 -1.92 10.37
N ALA A 58 -2.23 -0.60 10.35
CA ALA A 58 -3.04 0.32 9.57
C ALA A 58 -2.96 0.00 8.06
N LEU A 59 -1.77 -0.30 7.56
CA LEU A 59 -1.57 -0.71 6.16
C LEU A 59 -2.27 -2.03 5.84
N CYS A 60 -2.14 -3.04 6.69
CA CYS A 60 -2.85 -4.31 6.53
C CYS A 60 -4.37 -4.14 6.55
N ASN A 61 -4.89 -3.26 7.40
CA ASN A 61 -6.32 -2.95 7.45
C ASN A 61 -6.78 -2.23 6.18
N LEU A 62 -6.01 -1.29 5.65
CA LEU A 62 -6.28 -0.63 4.38
C LEU A 62 -6.34 -1.65 3.23
N LEU A 63 -5.38 -2.57 3.16
CA LEU A 63 -5.37 -3.62 2.13
C LEU A 63 -6.56 -4.58 2.27
N ARG A 64 -6.91 -4.94 3.51
CA ARG A 64 -8.10 -5.77 3.77
C ARG A 64 -9.36 -5.04 3.31
N PHE A 65 -9.52 -3.78 3.70
CA PHE A 65 -10.64 -2.94 3.24
C PHE A 65 -10.73 -2.92 1.71
N ARG A 66 -9.61 -2.64 1.02
CA ARG A 66 -9.58 -2.64 -0.44
C ARG A 66 -10.00 -4.00 -1.03
N ASN A 67 -9.55 -5.11 -0.44
CA ASN A 67 -9.81 -6.45 -0.96
C ASN A 67 -11.24 -6.96 -0.67
N THR A 68 -11.92 -6.37 0.29
CA THR A 68 -13.27 -6.81 0.71
C THR A 68 -14.38 -5.85 0.32
N SER A 69 -14.05 -4.60 0.00
CA SER A 69 -15.06 -3.60 -0.40
C SER A 69 -15.35 -3.69 -1.89
N GLU A 70 -16.62 -3.86 -2.22
CA GLU A 70 -17.10 -3.88 -3.61
C GLU A 70 -16.85 -2.57 -4.37
N ALA A 71 -16.59 -1.46 -3.67
CA ALA A 71 -16.21 -0.20 -4.30
C ALA A 71 -14.95 -0.30 -5.17
N PHE A 72 -14.10 -1.31 -4.92
CA PHE A 72 -12.88 -1.59 -5.69
C PHE A 72 -13.06 -2.63 -6.80
N ASP A 73 -14.30 -2.85 -7.22
CA ASP A 73 -14.60 -3.63 -8.42
C ASP A 73 -13.77 -3.12 -9.61
N LEU A 74 -13.15 -4.04 -10.36
CA LEU A 74 -12.33 -3.71 -11.53
C LEU A 74 -13.15 -3.12 -12.68
N GLU A 75 -14.44 -3.42 -12.74
CA GLU A 75 -15.40 -2.84 -13.70
C GLU A 75 -16.08 -1.56 -13.17
N GLY A 76 -15.75 -1.14 -11.97
CA GLY A 76 -16.26 0.07 -11.33
C GLY A 76 -15.61 1.35 -11.88
N SER A 77 -16.12 2.49 -11.45
CA SER A 77 -15.63 3.82 -11.84
C SER A 77 -14.69 4.42 -10.79
N ILE A 78 -13.86 5.35 -11.25
CA ILE A 78 -12.98 6.16 -10.43
C ILE A 78 -13.20 7.62 -10.79
N GLU A 79 -13.43 8.44 -9.77
CA GLU A 79 -13.48 9.88 -9.88
C GLU A 79 -12.32 10.48 -9.10
N ILE A 80 -11.67 11.49 -9.65
CA ILE A 80 -10.56 12.19 -9.00
C ILE A 80 -10.86 13.67 -9.04
N GLU A 81 -10.84 14.29 -7.89
CA GLU A 81 -11.07 15.72 -7.72
C GLU A 81 -9.88 16.36 -7.02
N THR A 82 -9.59 17.60 -7.35
CA THR A 82 -8.57 18.43 -6.69
C THR A 82 -9.23 19.75 -6.25
N PRO A 83 -9.98 19.72 -5.12
CA PRO A 83 -10.75 20.88 -4.69
C PRO A 83 -9.87 22.09 -4.37
N SER A 84 -8.62 21.85 -3.98
CA SER A 84 -7.60 22.89 -3.77
C SER A 84 -6.22 22.39 -4.17
N SER A 85 -5.21 23.27 -4.13
CA SER A 85 -3.82 22.93 -4.46
C SER A 85 -3.20 21.86 -3.53
N ASN A 86 -3.77 21.65 -2.34
CA ASN A 86 -3.25 20.75 -1.32
C ASN A 86 -4.17 19.54 -1.03
N GLU A 87 -5.23 19.37 -1.84
CA GLU A 87 -6.22 18.34 -1.62
C GLU A 87 -6.39 17.47 -2.87
N ILE A 88 -6.49 16.18 -2.65
CA ILE A 88 -6.89 15.20 -3.65
C ILE A 88 -7.99 14.32 -3.05
N VAL A 89 -9.07 14.15 -3.79
CA VAL A 89 -10.16 13.24 -3.46
C VAL A 89 -10.21 12.16 -4.54
N ILE A 90 -10.14 10.90 -4.13
CA ILE A 90 -10.24 9.75 -5.02
C ILE A 90 -11.46 8.95 -4.59
N ILE A 91 -12.45 8.86 -5.45
CA ILE A 91 -13.70 8.18 -5.21
C ILE A 91 -13.74 6.90 -6.03
N ARG A 92 -13.97 5.77 -5.39
CA ARG A 92 -14.18 4.47 -6.02
C ARG A 92 -15.65 4.11 -5.93
N LYS A 93 -16.22 3.67 -7.04
CA LYS A 93 -17.60 3.20 -7.08
C LYS A 93 -17.65 1.82 -7.75
N ASN A 94 -18.46 0.92 -7.23
CA ASN A 94 -18.69 -0.36 -7.89
C ASN A 94 -19.43 -0.17 -9.23
N LYS A 95 -19.51 -1.22 -10.04
CA LYS A 95 -20.16 -1.24 -11.35
C LYS A 95 -21.58 -0.66 -11.35
N THR A 96 -22.32 -0.81 -10.26
CA THR A 96 -23.70 -0.32 -10.14
C THR A 96 -23.81 1.09 -9.58
N ASN A 97 -22.69 1.73 -9.20
CA ASN A 97 -22.61 3.02 -8.50
C ASN A 97 -23.36 3.06 -7.14
N LYS A 98 -23.65 1.91 -6.56
CA LYS A 98 -24.38 1.80 -5.27
C LYS A 98 -23.47 1.77 -4.07
N ILE A 99 -22.21 1.35 -4.24
CA ILE A 99 -21.20 1.24 -3.19
C ILE A 99 -20.02 2.15 -3.53
N THR A 100 -19.65 3.01 -2.59
CA THR A 100 -18.63 4.05 -2.77
C THR A 100 -17.61 3.96 -1.63
N ALA A 101 -16.34 4.20 -1.92
CA ALA A 101 -15.23 4.32 -0.97
C ALA A 101 -14.36 5.55 -1.28
#